data_5389233d69b3a5bd1737f8737f5ac50e
#
_entry.id   5389233d69b3a5bd1737f8737f5ac50e
#
_cell.length_a   1.000
_cell.length_b   1.000
_cell.length_c   1.000
_cell.angle_alpha   90.00
_cell.angle_beta   90.00
_cell.angle_gamma   90.00
#
_symmetry.space_group_name_H-M   'P 1'
#
loop_
_entity.id
_entity.type
_entity.pdbx_description
1 polymer ?
#
loop_
_entity_poly.entity_id
_entity_poly.type
_entity_poly.pdbx_seq_one_letter_code
_entity_poly.pdbx_strand_id
1 'polypeptide(L)'
;ADGSKFRPFERDSETLARKWAPAGTPGLEHRVGGLEKTHIGVLSTDAANHEMMVKERAEKVARVAADIPDLVVDGPESGDVLLVGWGGTYGHILTATEELRAAGKTVSRVHFDFIDPLPKNTEKVFSGFRKIIVCELNLGQFAGYLKTIFPQFNYLSCNKVHGQTF
;
A
#
# COMPACT_ATOMS: atom_id res chain seq x y z
N ALA A 1 -31.86 -5.24 10.46
CA ALA A 1 -31.06 -5.73 11.61
C ALA A 1 -31.76 -5.27 12.90
N ASP A 2 -31.85 -6.15 13.89
CA ASP A 2 -32.38 -5.81 15.21
C ASP A 2 -31.40 -4.82 15.87
N GLY A 3 -31.80 -3.54 16.00
CA GLY A 3 -30.98 -2.46 16.55
C GLY A 3 -30.41 -2.73 17.94
N SER A 4 -31.09 -3.57 18.75
CA SER A 4 -30.63 -3.97 20.08
C SER A 4 -29.35 -4.81 20.06
N LYS A 5 -29.00 -5.39 18.92
CA LYS A 5 -27.82 -6.27 18.72
C LYS A 5 -26.73 -5.63 17.86
N PHE A 6 -26.93 -4.41 17.35
CA PHE A 6 -25.92 -3.74 16.54
C PHE A 6 -24.71 -3.29 17.37
N ARG A 7 -23.54 -3.77 17.00
CA ARG A 7 -22.26 -3.43 17.63
C ARG A 7 -21.37 -2.76 16.59
N PRO A 8 -21.33 -1.42 16.55
CA PRO A 8 -20.69 -0.66 15.48
C PRO A 8 -19.17 -0.83 15.42
N PHE A 9 -18.54 -1.32 16.50
CA PHE A 9 -17.10 -1.49 16.60
C PHE A 9 -16.66 -2.96 16.60
N GLU A 10 -17.63 -3.89 16.52
CA GLU A 10 -17.32 -5.30 16.32
C GLU A 10 -16.73 -5.53 14.93
N ARG A 11 -15.71 -6.37 14.87
CA ARG A 11 -15.01 -6.68 13.62
C ARG A 11 -15.38 -8.06 13.11
N ASP A 12 -15.42 -8.18 11.80
CA ASP A 12 -15.50 -9.46 11.12
C ASP A 12 -14.20 -10.25 11.39
N SER A 13 -14.31 -11.54 11.65
CA SER A 13 -13.16 -12.39 12.05
C SER A 13 -12.17 -12.63 10.90
N GLU A 14 -12.63 -12.59 9.65
CA GLU A 14 -11.79 -12.84 8.49
C GLU A 14 -11.14 -11.57 7.97
N THR A 15 -11.92 -10.52 7.79
CA THR A 15 -11.47 -9.27 7.16
C THR A 15 -11.04 -8.21 8.16
N LEU A 16 -11.42 -8.33 9.44
CA LEU A 16 -11.34 -7.30 10.49
C LEU A 16 -12.06 -5.99 10.13
N ALA A 17 -12.92 -6.03 9.12
CA ALA A 17 -13.77 -4.91 8.76
C ALA A 17 -14.91 -4.74 9.78
N ARG A 18 -15.36 -3.51 9.98
CA ARG A 18 -16.53 -3.21 10.80
C ARG A 18 -17.79 -3.28 9.97
N LYS A 19 -18.89 -3.68 10.59
CA LYS A 19 -20.21 -3.64 9.95
C LYS A 19 -20.62 -2.20 9.68
N TRP A 20 -21.19 -1.95 8.53
CA TRP A 20 -21.67 -0.63 8.16
C TRP A 20 -23.12 -0.42 8.60
N ALA A 21 -23.38 0.75 9.14
CA ALA A 21 -24.72 1.28 9.34
C ALA A 21 -24.87 2.50 8.43
N PRO A 22 -25.59 2.41 7.30
CA PRO A 22 -25.87 3.57 6.47
C PRO A 22 -26.53 4.67 7.29
N ALA A 23 -26.11 5.92 7.08
CA ALA A 23 -26.65 7.06 7.81
C ALA A 23 -28.17 7.15 7.61
N GLY A 24 -28.90 7.37 8.71
CA GLY A 24 -30.37 7.41 8.71
C GLY A 24 -31.06 6.05 8.87
N THR A 25 -30.36 4.95 9.08
CA THR A 25 -30.98 3.66 9.40
C THR A 25 -31.54 3.68 10.82
N PRO A 26 -32.87 3.58 11.01
CA PRO A 26 -33.49 3.64 12.32
C PRO A 26 -32.97 2.55 13.27
N GLY A 27 -32.67 2.92 14.52
CA GLY A 27 -32.19 2.01 15.57
C GLY A 27 -30.72 1.59 15.43
N LEU A 28 -29.98 2.11 14.45
CA LEU A 28 -28.55 1.88 14.28
C LEU A 28 -27.71 3.14 14.57
N GLU A 29 -28.29 4.16 15.16
CA GLU A 29 -27.61 5.39 15.54
C GLU A 29 -26.53 5.06 16.57
N HIS A 30 -25.30 5.54 16.30
CA HIS A 30 -24.17 5.33 17.19
C HIS A 30 -23.19 6.48 17.11
N ARG A 31 -22.41 6.65 18.16
CA ARG A 31 -21.42 7.73 18.23
C ARG A 31 -20.19 7.38 17.41
N VAL A 32 -19.89 8.20 16.41
CA VAL A 32 -18.64 8.19 15.67
C VAL A 32 -17.79 9.37 16.14
N GLY A 33 -16.51 9.14 16.36
CA GLY A 33 -15.57 10.19 16.79
C GLY A 33 -14.14 9.66 16.85
N GLY A 34 -13.18 10.57 17.00
CA GLY A 34 -11.75 10.28 16.95
C GLY A 34 -11.19 9.53 18.17
N LEU A 35 -11.92 9.46 19.27
CA LEU A 35 -11.47 8.77 20.47
C LEU A 35 -11.61 7.25 20.33
N GLU A 36 -10.63 6.52 20.82
CA GLU A 36 -10.62 5.07 20.80
C GLU A 36 -11.76 4.47 21.64
N LYS A 37 -12.27 3.35 21.20
CA LYS A 37 -13.41 2.67 21.80
C LYS A 37 -13.13 1.17 21.92
N THR A 38 -13.85 0.53 22.84
CA THR A 38 -13.94 -0.93 22.90
C THR A 38 -14.75 -1.46 21.70
N HIS A 39 -14.77 -2.77 21.50
CA HIS A 39 -15.58 -3.44 20.45
C HIS A 39 -17.10 -3.14 20.57
N ILE A 40 -17.58 -2.82 21.75
CA ILE A 40 -19.00 -2.45 21.96
C ILE A 40 -19.26 -0.95 21.82
N GLY A 41 -18.24 -0.15 21.51
CA GLY A 41 -18.40 1.29 21.25
C GLY A 41 -18.26 2.21 22.47
N VAL A 42 -17.88 1.70 23.62
CA VAL A 42 -17.59 2.51 24.83
C VAL A 42 -16.21 3.13 24.70
N LEU A 43 -16.10 4.42 25.03
CA LEU A 43 -14.80 5.11 25.12
C LEU A 43 -13.88 4.37 26.11
N SER A 44 -12.63 4.19 25.71
CA SER A 44 -11.65 3.47 26.50
C SER A 44 -10.30 4.19 26.52
N THR A 45 -9.73 4.32 27.70
CA THR A 45 -8.35 4.76 27.95
C THR A 45 -7.51 3.59 28.50
N ASP A 46 -8.05 2.38 28.45
CA ASP A 46 -7.38 1.17 28.93
C ASP A 46 -6.21 0.80 27.99
N ALA A 47 -5.04 0.53 28.58
CA ALA A 47 -3.82 0.25 27.84
C ALA A 47 -3.89 -1.05 27.04
N ALA A 48 -4.55 -2.09 27.57
CA ALA A 48 -4.69 -3.37 26.86
C ALA A 48 -5.64 -3.24 25.68
N ASN A 49 -6.74 -2.49 25.84
CA ASN A 49 -7.65 -2.16 24.75
C ASN A 49 -6.93 -1.37 23.65
N HIS A 50 -6.08 -0.40 24.02
CA HIS A 50 -5.29 0.37 23.07
C HIS A 50 -4.35 -0.51 22.25
N GLU A 51 -3.57 -1.35 22.91
CA GLU A 51 -2.66 -2.28 22.25
C GLU A 51 -3.40 -3.22 21.26
N MET A 52 -4.52 -3.79 21.71
CA MET A 52 -5.36 -4.64 20.87
C MET A 52 -5.89 -3.88 19.64
N MET A 53 -6.42 -2.68 19.81
CA MET A 53 -6.94 -1.87 18.71
C MET A 53 -5.87 -1.45 17.71
N VAL A 54 -4.65 -1.18 18.16
CA VAL A 54 -3.50 -0.88 17.28
C VAL A 54 -3.17 -2.11 16.43
N LYS A 55 -3.05 -3.29 17.06
CA LYS A 55 -2.75 -4.55 16.36
C LYS A 55 -3.84 -4.92 15.34
N GLU A 56 -5.11 -4.79 15.71
CA GLU A 56 -6.22 -5.08 14.81
C GLU A 56 -6.26 -4.12 13.59
N ARG A 57 -5.95 -2.84 13.79
CA ARG A 57 -5.85 -1.88 12.67
C ARG A 57 -4.72 -2.22 11.71
N ALA A 58 -3.56 -2.57 12.24
CA ALA A 58 -2.41 -2.98 11.44
C ALA A 58 -2.71 -4.28 10.67
N GLU A 59 -3.25 -5.28 11.36
CA GLU A 59 -3.61 -6.57 10.77
C GLU A 59 -4.69 -6.43 9.69
N LYS A 60 -5.69 -5.57 9.91
CA LYS A 60 -6.72 -5.29 8.90
C LYS A 60 -6.11 -4.78 7.60
N VAL A 61 -5.16 -3.85 7.68
CA VAL A 61 -4.45 -3.32 6.50
C VAL A 61 -3.62 -4.42 5.85
N ALA A 62 -2.87 -5.19 6.64
CA ALA A 62 -2.05 -6.29 6.13
C ALA A 62 -2.86 -7.34 5.36
N ARG A 63 -4.09 -7.68 5.83
CA ARG A 63 -4.98 -8.65 5.15
C ARG A 63 -5.43 -8.19 3.76
N VAL A 64 -5.53 -6.89 3.52
CA VAL A 64 -5.88 -6.35 2.19
C VAL A 64 -4.91 -6.81 1.11
N ALA A 65 -3.66 -7.15 1.47
CA ALA A 65 -2.69 -7.71 0.52
C ALA A 65 -3.18 -8.97 -0.21
N ALA A 66 -4.19 -9.68 0.36
CA ALA A 66 -4.79 -10.84 -0.31
C ALA A 66 -5.63 -10.47 -1.54
N ASP A 67 -6.17 -9.26 -1.57
CA ASP A 67 -7.05 -8.76 -2.63
C ASP A 67 -6.31 -7.87 -3.64
N ILE A 68 -5.04 -7.54 -3.36
CA ILE A 68 -4.21 -6.72 -4.25
C ILE A 68 -3.64 -7.60 -5.38
N PRO A 69 -3.80 -7.18 -6.65
CA PRO A 69 -3.20 -7.87 -7.78
C PRO A 69 -1.68 -7.92 -7.68
N ASP A 70 -1.10 -8.97 -8.23
CA ASP A 70 0.35 -9.08 -8.36
C ASP A 70 0.93 -7.97 -9.25
N LEU A 71 2.16 -7.54 -8.96
CA LEU A 71 2.92 -6.65 -9.84
C LEU A 71 3.17 -7.33 -11.17
N VAL A 72 2.91 -6.59 -12.24
CA VAL A 72 3.21 -7.02 -13.60
C VAL A 72 4.50 -6.34 -14.07
N VAL A 73 5.48 -7.14 -14.46
CA VAL A 73 6.72 -6.64 -15.05
C VAL A 73 6.49 -6.39 -16.54
N ASP A 74 6.69 -5.15 -16.98
CA ASP A 74 6.75 -4.81 -18.40
C ASP A 74 8.21 -4.94 -18.86
N GLY A 75 8.47 -5.98 -19.65
CA GLY A 75 9.78 -6.40 -20.14
C GLY A 75 10.23 -7.75 -19.58
N PRO A 76 11.52 -8.09 -19.72
CA PRO A 76 12.08 -9.30 -19.12
C PRO A 76 11.87 -9.35 -17.60
N GLU A 77 11.54 -10.53 -17.07
CA GLU A 77 11.30 -10.73 -15.64
C GLU A 77 12.57 -10.67 -14.78
N SER A 78 13.74 -10.58 -15.42
CA SER A 78 15.03 -10.45 -14.73
C SER A 78 16.03 -9.65 -15.58
N GLY A 79 17.02 -9.05 -14.95
CA GLY A 79 18.03 -8.26 -15.64
C GLY A 79 18.83 -7.31 -14.77
N ASP A 80 19.50 -6.36 -15.40
CA ASP A 80 20.33 -5.38 -14.70
C ASP A 80 19.52 -4.30 -13.99
N VAL A 81 18.46 -3.82 -14.61
CA VAL A 81 17.72 -2.63 -14.18
C VAL A 81 16.22 -2.85 -14.20
N LEU A 82 15.60 -2.54 -13.06
CA LEU A 82 14.16 -2.38 -12.91
C LEU A 82 13.84 -0.92 -12.60
N LEU A 83 13.02 -0.28 -13.44
CA LEU A 83 12.44 1.02 -13.13
C LEU A 83 11.16 0.82 -12.33
N VAL A 84 11.06 1.51 -11.21
CA VAL A 84 9.91 1.43 -10.30
C VAL A 84 9.25 2.79 -10.23
N GLY A 85 7.95 2.81 -10.46
CA GLY A 85 7.11 4.00 -10.31
C GLY A 85 5.82 3.74 -9.56
N TRP A 86 5.16 4.82 -9.18
CA TRP A 86 3.85 4.83 -8.56
C TRP A 86 3.12 6.15 -8.84
N GLY A 87 1.79 6.16 -8.72
CA GLY A 87 0.98 7.36 -8.91
C GLY A 87 1.22 8.02 -10.26
N GLY A 88 1.48 9.33 -10.30
CA GLY A 88 1.62 10.13 -11.52
C GLY A 88 2.88 9.87 -12.36
N THR A 89 3.77 8.95 -11.98
CA THR A 89 5.02 8.69 -12.72
C THR A 89 4.86 7.68 -13.87
N TYR A 90 3.69 7.05 -14.02
CA TYR A 90 3.46 5.98 -15.00
C TYR A 90 3.87 6.34 -16.43
N GLY A 91 3.31 7.42 -16.98
CA GLY A 91 3.55 7.82 -18.37
C GLY A 91 5.02 8.17 -18.64
N HIS A 92 5.68 8.84 -17.70
CA HIS A 92 7.07 9.24 -17.85
C HIS A 92 8.01 8.04 -17.85
N ILE A 93 7.78 7.06 -16.96
CA ILE A 93 8.58 5.84 -16.91
C ILE A 93 8.30 4.97 -18.13
N LEU A 94 7.07 4.94 -18.62
CA LEU A 94 6.73 4.24 -19.87
C LEU A 94 7.56 4.80 -21.04
N THR A 95 7.48 6.11 -21.28
CA THR A 95 8.23 6.76 -22.37
C THR A 95 9.73 6.53 -22.23
N ALA A 96 10.31 6.75 -21.05
CA ALA A 96 11.73 6.50 -20.82
C ALA A 96 12.13 5.04 -21.07
N THR A 97 11.26 4.08 -20.72
CA THR A 97 11.49 2.65 -20.98
C THR A 97 11.51 2.37 -22.48
N GLU A 98 10.55 2.92 -23.23
CA GLU A 98 10.46 2.75 -24.69
C GLU A 98 11.68 3.34 -25.41
N GLU A 99 12.10 4.54 -25.04
CA GLU A 99 13.30 5.20 -25.57
C GLU A 99 14.58 4.41 -25.29
N LEU A 100 14.75 3.92 -24.05
CA LEU A 100 15.90 3.10 -23.68
C LEU A 100 15.94 1.80 -24.47
N ARG A 101 14.81 1.14 -24.66
CA ARG A 101 14.71 -0.07 -25.48
C ARG A 101 15.00 0.20 -26.96
N ALA A 102 14.50 1.30 -27.50
CA ALA A 102 14.82 1.73 -28.86
C ALA A 102 16.33 2.01 -29.04
N ALA A 103 17.01 2.47 -27.98
CA ALA A 103 18.47 2.63 -27.95
C ALA A 103 19.23 1.33 -27.66
N GLY A 104 18.57 0.15 -27.70
CA GLY A 104 19.19 -1.16 -27.54
C GLY A 104 19.50 -1.53 -26.09
N LYS A 105 18.93 -0.82 -25.08
CA LYS A 105 19.11 -1.15 -23.65
C LYS A 105 18.06 -2.15 -23.20
N THR A 106 18.49 -3.13 -22.39
CA THR A 106 17.57 -4.06 -21.71
C THR A 106 17.15 -3.43 -20.39
N VAL A 107 15.89 -3.04 -20.29
CA VAL A 107 15.30 -2.41 -19.10
C VAL A 107 13.87 -2.91 -18.92
N SER A 108 13.51 -3.19 -17.69
CA SER A 108 12.15 -3.55 -17.29
C SER A 108 11.57 -2.47 -16.35
N ARG A 109 10.27 -2.40 -16.29
CA ARG A 109 9.58 -1.49 -15.37
C ARG A 109 8.43 -2.18 -14.65
N VAL A 110 8.10 -1.66 -13.48
CA VAL A 110 6.87 -1.94 -12.74
C VAL A 110 6.23 -0.65 -12.27
N HIS A 111 4.90 -0.67 -12.12
CA HIS A 111 4.16 0.43 -11.56
C HIS A 111 3.33 -0.07 -10.38
N PHE A 112 3.42 0.63 -9.25
CA PHE A 112 2.66 0.33 -8.05
C PHE A 112 1.36 1.14 -8.03
N ASP A 113 0.22 0.47 -8.15
CA ASP A 113 -1.10 1.05 -7.89
C ASP A 113 -1.41 1.04 -6.38
N PHE A 114 -0.80 0.10 -5.65
CA PHE A 114 -0.93 -0.08 -4.21
C PHE A 114 0.45 -0.05 -3.55
N ILE A 115 0.63 0.81 -2.57
CA ILE A 115 1.93 1.01 -1.90
C ILE A 115 1.95 0.57 -0.43
N ASP A 116 0.77 0.41 0.20
CA ASP A 116 0.63 -0.12 1.55
C ASP A 116 -0.77 -0.75 1.74
N PRO A 117 -0.87 -2.06 1.85
CA PRO A 117 0.20 -3.05 1.74
C PRO A 117 0.73 -3.18 0.29
N LEU A 118 1.96 -3.66 0.17
CA LEU A 118 2.57 -3.97 -1.13
C LEU A 118 1.95 -5.24 -1.74
N PRO A 119 1.93 -5.38 -3.09
CA PRO A 119 1.63 -6.63 -3.78
C PRO A 119 2.52 -7.77 -3.28
N LYS A 120 1.93 -8.95 -3.10
CA LYS A 120 2.60 -10.11 -2.47
C LYS A 120 3.85 -10.58 -3.22
N ASN A 121 3.89 -10.40 -4.52
CA ASN A 121 5.00 -10.83 -5.37
C ASN A 121 6.14 -9.79 -5.46
N THR A 122 6.07 -8.67 -4.73
CA THR A 122 7.06 -7.58 -4.82
C THR A 122 8.50 -8.07 -4.60
N GLU A 123 8.74 -8.85 -3.55
CA GLU A 123 10.07 -9.38 -3.26
C GLU A 123 10.60 -10.29 -4.37
N LYS A 124 9.73 -11.17 -4.88
CA LYS A 124 10.05 -12.06 -6.01
C LYS A 124 10.42 -11.26 -7.25
N VAL A 125 9.66 -10.23 -7.59
CA VAL A 125 9.96 -9.35 -8.73
C VAL A 125 11.32 -8.67 -8.54
N PHE A 126 11.56 -8.08 -7.37
CA PHE A 126 12.81 -7.36 -7.10
C PHE A 126 14.04 -8.27 -7.13
N SER A 127 13.90 -9.54 -6.71
CA SER A 127 15.01 -10.52 -6.73
C SER A 127 15.50 -10.85 -8.14
N GLY A 128 14.72 -10.58 -9.16
CA GLY A 128 15.12 -10.75 -10.56
C GLY A 128 16.09 -9.67 -11.06
N PHE A 129 16.34 -8.60 -10.31
CA PHE A 129 17.08 -7.46 -10.82
C PHE A 129 18.27 -7.05 -9.94
N ARG A 130 19.37 -6.66 -10.60
CA ARG A 130 20.57 -6.22 -9.90
C ARG A 130 20.47 -4.83 -9.31
N LYS A 131 19.69 -3.95 -9.93
CA LYS A 131 19.46 -2.55 -9.51
C LYS A 131 17.99 -2.20 -9.64
N ILE A 132 17.43 -1.57 -8.62
CA ILE A 132 16.07 -1.08 -8.61
C ILE A 132 16.13 0.45 -8.57
N ILE A 133 15.66 1.12 -9.61
CA ILE A 133 15.64 2.58 -9.71
C ILE A 133 14.23 3.07 -9.42
N VAL A 134 14.04 3.70 -8.28
CA VAL A 134 12.74 4.24 -7.86
C VAL A 134 12.62 5.69 -8.33
N CYS A 135 11.64 5.95 -9.20
CA CYS A 135 11.42 7.26 -9.81
C CYS A 135 10.24 7.96 -9.11
N GLU A 136 10.50 9.11 -8.49
CA GLU A 136 9.52 9.78 -7.64
C GLU A 136 9.50 11.30 -7.86
N LEU A 137 8.30 11.89 -7.80
CA LEU A 137 8.08 13.35 -7.78
C LEU A 137 8.14 13.92 -6.35
N ASN A 138 9.01 13.35 -5.52
CA ASN A 138 9.24 13.73 -4.12
C ASN A 138 10.70 13.44 -3.74
N LEU A 139 11.04 13.52 -2.46
CA LEU A 139 12.41 13.31 -1.95
C LEU A 139 12.80 11.83 -1.73
N GLY A 140 12.08 10.86 -2.32
CA GLY A 140 12.41 9.44 -2.20
C GLY A 140 11.70 8.72 -1.05
N GLN A 141 10.46 9.11 -0.75
CA GLN A 141 9.67 8.52 0.33
C GLN A 141 9.37 7.05 0.08
N PHE A 142 8.97 6.69 -1.13
CA PHE A 142 8.69 5.29 -1.47
C PHE A 142 9.97 4.44 -1.53
N ALA A 143 11.05 4.99 -2.08
CA ALA A 143 12.36 4.32 -2.03
C ALA A 143 12.81 4.05 -0.59
N GLY A 144 12.61 4.99 0.33
CA GLY A 144 12.85 4.82 1.76
C GLY A 144 11.99 3.72 2.38
N TYR A 145 10.71 3.71 2.06
CA TYR A 145 9.77 2.68 2.51
C TYR A 145 10.19 1.29 2.01
N LEU A 146 10.47 1.14 0.71
CA LEU A 146 10.93 -0.14 0.13
C LEU A 146 12.22 -0.65 0.78
N LYS A 147 13.18 0.24 1.09
CA LYS A 147 14.41 -0.11 1.83
C LYS A 147 14.13 -0.61 3.25
N THR A 148 13.08 -0.12 3.88
CA THR A 148 12.68 -0.58 5.22
C THR A 148 12.09 -1.98 5.17
N ILE A 149 11.29 -2.29 4.14
CA ILE A 149 10.64 -3.61 3.99
C ILE A 149 11.60 -4.66 3.42
N PHE A 150 12.40 -4.29 2.41
CA PHE A 150 13.30 -5.19 1.69
C PHE A 150 14.73 -4.62 1.64
N PRO A 151 15.45 -4.57 2.76
CA PRO A 151 16.78 -3.95 2.85
C PRO A 151 17.87 -4.66 2.03
N GLN A 152 17.62 -5.89 1.58
CA GLN A 152 18.57 -6.73 0.85
C GLN A 152 18.80 -6.29 -0.60
N PHE A 153 17.94 -5.45 -1.19
CA PHE A 153 18.05 -5.03 -2.59
C PHE A 153 18.84 -3.73 -2.77
N ASN A 154 19.41 -3.56 -3.96
CA ASN A 154 20.18 -2.38 -4.32
C ASN A 154 19.30 -1.30 -4.96
N TYR A 155 18.93 -0.30 -4.17
CA TYR A 155 18.07 0.81 -4.60
C TYR A 155 18.85 2.04 -5.01
N LEU A 156 18.46 2.62 -6.13
CA LEU A 156 18.84 3.96 -6.57
C LEU A 156 17.59 4.84 -6.62
N SER A 157 17.74 6.11 -6.30
CA SER A 157 16.63 7.07 -6.35
C SER A 157 16.79 8.02 -7.53
N CYS A 158 15.71 8.21 -8.29
CA CYS A 158 15.58 9.21 -9.34
C CYS A 158 14.46 10.17 -8.92
N ASN A 159 14.81 11.28 -8.30
CA ASN A 159 13.86 12.18 -7.66
C ASN A 159 13.78 13.53 -8.37
N LYS A 160 12.56 14.08 -8.49
CA LYS A 160 12.32 15.41 -9.04
C LYS A 160 11.24 16.14 -8.22
N VAL A 161 11.54 17.31 -7.68
CA VAL A 161 10.68 18.00 -6.69
C VAL A 161 10.37 19.45 -7.03
N HIS A 162 10.49 19.88 -8.28
CA HIS A 162 10.30 21.29 -8.66
C HIS A 162 8.97 21.58 -9.39
N GLY A 163 7.93 20.82 -9.07
CA GLY A 163 6.57 21.10 -9.54
C GLY A 163 6.32 20.86 -11.04
N GLN A 164 7.27 20.25 -11.73
CA GLN A 164 7.14 19.81 -13.13
C GLN A 164 7.36 18.31 -13.22
N THR A 165 6.76 17.69 -14.20
CA THR A 165 6.96 16.27 -14.51
C THR A 165 8.39 15.97 -14.99
N PHE A 166 8.77 14.72 -15.03
CA PHE A 166 10.04 14.27 -15.60
C PHE A 166 10.18 14.68 -17.08
#